data_b791ba4f4f11a33ac1038a9d0a6e10fd
#
_entry.id   b791ba4f4f11a33ac1038a9d0a6e10fd
#
_cell.length_a   1.000
_cell.length_b   1.000
_cell.length_c   1.000
_cell.angle_alpha   90.00
_cell.angle_beta   90.00
_cell.angle_gamma   90.00
#
_symmetry.space_group_name_H-M   'P 1'
#
loop_
_entity.id
_entity.type
_entity.pdbx_description
1 polymer ?
#
loop_
_entity_poly.entity_id
_entity_poly.type
_entity_poly.pdbx_seq_one_letter_code
_entity_poly.pdbx_strand_id
1 'polypeptide(L)'
;SLSILSPELTGLTITGITKDLVILSNGMEKHKKDEFDVDIYTSSYQESMLRLAIQRHFETERDNFHREKGRIKTLALFFIDDILSFRGDDEGNNAWLRDLFDRLLEAQLKTELQKENSPGYATYLRASLNDLAACRAGYFAQDNSDPDDAVKKEVDDILHNKTELLSFVNKKGQPN
;
A
#
# COMPACT_ATOMS: atom_id res chain seq x y z
N SER A 1 -16.60 13.99 8.57
CA SER A 1 -15.16 14.23 8.51
C SER A 1 -14.75 15.21 9.59
N LEU A 2 -13.62 15.00 10.23
CA LEU A 2 -13.07 15.91 11.23
C LEU A 2 -12.41 17.15 10.61
N SER A 3 -12.40 17.27 9.29
CA SER A 3 -11.91 18.45 8.55
C SER A 3 -12.61 19.77 8.94
N ILE A 4 -13.79 19.69 9.55
CA ILE A 4 -14.51 20.86 10.11
C ILE A 4 -13.76 21.45 11.31
N LEU A 5 -13.02 20.62 12.05
CA LEU A 5 -12.25 21.06 13.22
C LEU A 5 -10.87 21.60 12.82
N SER A 6 -10.23 20.95 11.84
CA SER A 6 -8.98 21.41 11.24
C SER A 6 -8.82 20.79 9.85
N PRO A 7 -8.31 21.55 8.84
CA PRO A 7 -8.01 21.01 7.51
C PRO A 7 -7.04 19.82 7.54
N GLU A 8 -6.14 19.80 8.51
CA GLU A 8 -5.14 18.73 8.71
C GLU A 8 -5.78 17.40 9.12
N LEU A 9 -7.02 17.42 9.65
CA LEU A 9 -7.80 16.22 9.97
C LEU A 9 -8.62 15.72 8.77
N THR A 10 -8.33 16.21 7.57
CA THR A 10 -9.00 15.77 6.35
C THR A 10 -8.77 14.27 6.15
N GLY A 11 -9.86 13.54 5.92
CA GLY A 11 -9.83 12.07 5.76
C GLY A 11 -10.12 11.30 7.05
N LEU A 12 -9.93 11.90 8.23
CA LEU A 12 -10.35 11.28 9.48
C LEU A 12 -11.87 11.42 9.67
N THR A 13 -12.47 10.31 10.06
CA THR A 13 -13.88 10.24 10.48
C THR A 13 -13.99 9.51 11.81
N ILE A 14 -15.06 9.75 12.54
CA ILE A 14 -15.39 9.00 13.74
C ILE A 14 -16.11 7.74 13.30
N THR A 15 -15.59 6.59 13.70
CA THR A 15 -16.18 5.27 13.43
C THR A 15 -16.91 4.69 14.63
N GLY A 16 -16.57 5.14 15.84
CA GLY A 16 -17.24 4.76 17.07
C GLY A 16 -17.16 5.88 18.09
N ILE A 17 -18.21 6.01 18.91
CA ILE A 17 -18.26 6.97 20.01
C ILE A 17 -18.98 6.34 21.21
N THR A 18 -18.38 6.48 22.38
CA THR A 18 -18.99 6.14 23.67
C THR A 18 -18.95 7.36 24.59
N LYS A 19 -19.37 7.21 25.83
CA LYS A 19 -19.36 8.31 26.81
C LYS A 19 -17.96 8.89 27.06
N ASP A 20 -16.92 8.05 27.02
CA ASP A 20 -15.55 8.42 27.39
C ASP A 20 -14.50 8.09 26.30
N LEU A 21 -14.91 7.52 25.16
CA LEU A 21 -14.02 7.05 24.10
C LEU A 21 -14.55 7.43 22.72
N VAL A 22 -13.67 7.89 21.87
CA VAL A 22 -13.90 8.11 20.42
C VAL A 22 -12.94 7.23 19.64
N ILE A 23 -13.46 6.47 18.68
CA ILE A 23 -12.67 5.64 17.76
C ILE A 23 -12.65 6.35 16.40
N LEU A 24 -11.44 6.54 15.86
CA LEU A 24 -11.23 7.20 14.58
C LEU A 24 -11.09 6.17 13.45
N SER A 25 -11.28 6.62 12.21
CA SER A 25 -11.19 5.75 11.01
C SER A 25 -9.80 5.14 10.77
N ASN A 26 -8.75 5.67 11.39
CA ASN A 26 -7.41 5.11 11.38
C ASN A 26 -7.17 4.09 12.52
N GLY A 27 -8.21 3.75 13.28
CA GLY A 27 -8.14 2.80 14.40
C GLY A 27 -7.69 3.40 15.73
N MET A 28 -7.34 4.69 15.76
CA MET A 28 -6.93 5.35 17.01
C MET A 28 -8.11 5.52 17.96
N GLU A 29 -7.85 5.25 19.23
CA GLU A 29 -8.78 5.49 20.33
C GLU A 29 -8.36 6.73 21.11
N LYS A 30 -9.30 7.62 21.36
CA LYS A 30 -9.10 8.85 22.15
C LYS A 30 -10.10 8.90 23.29
N HIS A 31 -9.56 9.02 24.49
CA HIS A 31 -10.37 9.19 25.71
C HIS A 31 -10.71 10.66 25.94
N LYS A 32 -11.67 10.88 26.82
CA LYS A 32 -12.04 12.24 27.25
C LYS A 32 -10.83 12.94 27.85
N LYS A 33 -10.51 14.12 27.33
CA LYS A 33 -9.36 14.98 27.65
C LYS A 33 -8.04 14.59 26.96
N ASP A 34 -7.98 13.55 26.15
CA ASP A 34 -6.81 13.30 25.35
C ASP A 34 -6.62 14.44 24.33
N GLU A 35 -5.38 14.83 24.13
CA GLU A 35 -5.00 15.80 23.11
C GLU A 35 -4.82 15.11 21.77
N PHE A 36 -5.08 15.84 20.69
CA PHE A 36 -4.71 15.45 19.34
C PHE A 36 -3.28 15.92 19.11
N ASP A 37 -2.35 14.99 19.03
CA ASP A 37 -0.95 15.30 18.73
C ASP A 37 -0.67 15.32 17.21
N VAL A 38 0.56 15.69 16.87
CA VAL A 38 1.01 15.81 15.48
C VAL A 38 0.97 14.46 14.74
N ASP A 39 1.12 13.34 15.44
CA ASP A 39 1.18 12.01 14.84
C ASP A 39 -0.18 11.61 14.21
N ILE A 40 -1.29 12.08 14.77
CA ILE A 40 -2.61 11.88 14.16
C ILE A 40 -2.68 12.54 12.78
N TYR A 41 -2.22 13.79 12.69
CA TYR A 41 -2.21 14.54 11.43
C TYR A 41 -1.31 13.85 10.41
N THR A 42 -0.13 13.39 10.84
CA THR A 42 0.82 12.69 9.99
C THR A 42 0.21 11.41 9.43
N SER A 43 -0.39 10.57 10.27
CA SER A 43 -1.04 9.31 9.85
C SER A 43 -2.19 9.55 8.85
N SER A 44 -3.02 10.55 9.08
CA SER A 44 -4.11 10.91 8.18
C SER A 44 -3.60 11.41 6.82
N TYR A 45 -2.56 12.24 6.83
CA TYR A 45 -1.91 12.71 5.62
C TYR A 45 -1.26 11.56 4.84
N GLN A 46 -0.52 10.68 5.52
CA GLN A 46 0.10 9.51 4.91
C GLN A 46 -0.93 8.58 4.28
N GLU A 47 -2.05 8.31 4.95
CA GLU A 47 -3.15 7.52 4.37
C GLU A 47 -3.69 8.19 3.10
N SER A 48 -3.91 9.48 3.12
CA SER A 48 -4.42 10.23 1.96
C SER A 48 -3.44 10.18 0.79
N MET A 49 -2.15 10.33 1.05
CA MET A 49 -1.10 10.24 0.05
C MET A 49 -0.98 8.83 -0.54
N LEU A 50 -1.01 7.80 0.30
CA LEU A 50 -0.99 6.40 -0.16
C LEU A 50 -2.21 6.08 -1.02
N ARG A 51 -3.40 6.48 -0.59
CA ARG A 51 -4.63 6.28 -1.34
C ARG A 51 -4.55 6.90 -2.73
N LEU A 52 -4.10 8.15 -2.81
CA LEU A 52 -3.93 8.85 -4.08
C LEU A 52 -2.86 8.17 -4.96
N ALA A 53 -1.74 7.78 -4.38
CA ALA A 53 -0.65 7.11 -5.10
C ALA A 53 -1.11 5.76 -5.68
N ILE A 54 -1.81 4.94 -4.90
CA ILE A 54 -2.37 3.66 -5.34
C ILE A 54 -3.40 3.88 -6.46
N GLN A 55 -4.30 4.86 -6.32
CA GLN A 55 -5.26 5.19 -7.37
C GLN A 55 -4.55 5.57 -8.67
N ARG A 56 -3.55 6.47 -8.62
CA ARG A 56 -2.77 6.91 -9.78
C ARG A 56 -1.97 5.77 -10.40
N HIS A 57 -1.45 4.88 -9.58
CA HIS A 57 -0.78 3.67 -10.05
C HIS A 57 -1.70 2.85 -10.97
N PHE A 58 -2.92 2.53 -10.53
CA PHE A 58 -3.85 1.72 -11.32
C PHE A 58 -4.39 2.45 -12.55
N GLU A 59 -4.58 3.77 -12.50
CA GLU A 59 -4.90 4.56 -13.68
C GLU A 59 -3.82 4.39 -14.76
N THR A 60 -2.55 4.55 -14.38
CA THR A 60 -1.40 4.42 -15.28
C THR A 60 -1.20 2.97 -15.75
N GLU A 61 -1.35 2.01 -14.85
CA GLU A 61 -1.18 0.59 -15.16
C GLU A 61 -2.23 0.11 -16.16
N ARG A 62 -3.48 0.48 -15.97
CA ARG A 62 -4.56 0.17 -16.91
C ARG A 62 -4.27 0.73 -18.30
N ASP A 63 -3.84 1.98 -18.38
CA ASP A 63 -3.47 2.61 -19.66
C ASP A 63 -2.30 1.88 -20.32
N ASN A 64 -1.28 1.48 -19.54
CA ASN A 64 -0.14 0.71 -20.03
C ASN A 64 -0.54 -0.71 -20.48
N PHE A 65 -1.46 -1.36 -19.77
CA PHE A 65 -1.95 -2.69 -20.13
C PHE A 65 -2.70 -2.67 -21.48
N HIS A 66 -3.49 -1.65 -21.74
CA HIS A 66 -4.31 -1.53 -22.93
C HIS A 66 -3.56 -0.98 -24.17
N ARG A 67 -2.28 -0.66 -24.04
CA ARG A 67 -1.46 -0.25 -25.19
C ARG A 67 -1.35 -1.39 -26.20
N GLU A 68 -1.47 -1.06 -27.48
CA GLU A 68 -1.32 -2.06 -28.55
C GLU A 68 0.10 -2.61 -28.67
N LYS A 69 1.11 -1.78 -28.36
CA LYS A 69 2.54 -2.14 -28.42
C LYS A 69 3.24 -1.66 -27.15
N GLY A 70 4.23 -2.46 -26.72
CA GLY A 70 5.10 -2.06 -25.61
C GLY A 70 4.40 -2.05 -24.26
N ARG A 71 3.58 -3.04 -23.98
CA ARG A 71 2.96 -3.23 -22.67
C ARG A 71 4.04 -3.37 -21.61
N ILE A 72 4.05 -2.47 -20.66
CA ILE A 72 4.99 -2.46 -19.54
C ILE A 72 4.18 -2.33 -18.26
N LYS A 73 4.41 -3.26 -17.33
CA LYS A 73 3.82 -3.19 -15.98
C LYS A 73 4.30 -1.93 -15.28
N THR A 74 3.39 -1.24 -14.65
CA THR A 74 3.70 -0.05 -13.85
C THR A 74 4.23 -0.49 -12.49
N LEU A 75 5.32 0.11 -12.05
CA LEU A 75 5.86 -0.06 -10.70
C LEU A 75 5.75 1.27 -9.96
N ALA A 76 5.42 1.22 -8.68
CA ALA A 76 5.44 2.37 -7.79
C ALA A 76 6.56 2.20 -6.76
N LEU A 77 7.30 3.27 -6.51
CA LEU A 77 8.34 3.31 -5.50
C LEU A 77 7.93 4.28 -4.39
N PHE A 78 7.89 3.79 -3.17
CA PHE A 78 7.61 4.58 -1.98
C PHE A 78 8.88 4.71 -1.14
N PHE A 79 9.23 5.92 -0.78
CA PHE A 79 10.29 6.20 0.19
C PHE A 79 9.64 6.33 1.57
N ILE A 80 10.09 5.51 2.51
CA ILE A 80 9.65 5.53 3.89
C ILE A 80 10.85 5.77 4.81
N ASP A 81 10.67 6.56 5.84
CA ASP A 81 11.70 6.99 6.77
C ASP A 81 11.82 6.07 7.98
N ASP A 82 10.75 5.34 8.31
CA ASP A 82 10.69 4.43 9.46
C ASP A 82 10.46 2.98 9.02
N ILE A 83 11.49 2.15 9.18
CA ILE A 83 11.45 0.71 8.86
C ILE A 83 10.44 -0.05 9.73
N LEU A 84 10.30 0.32 11.01
CA LEU A 84 9.42 -0.38 11.95
C LEU A 84 7.95 -0.21 11.57
N SER A 85 7.59 0.94 11.00
CA SER A 85 6.24 1.18 10.49
C SER A 85 5.83 0.18 9.39
N PHE A 86 6.81 -0.35 8.65
CA PHE A 86 6.58 -1.33 7.58
C PHE A 86 6.81 -2.78 8.03
N ARG A 87 7.85 -3.06 8.81
CA ARG A 87 8.19 -4.43 9.25
C ARG A 87 7.53 -4.82 10.58
N GLY A 88 7.26 -3.85 11.46
CA GLY A 88 6.96 -4.12 12.86
C GLY A 88 8.22 -4.53 13.62
N ASP A 89 8.06 -4.91 14.89
CA ASP A 89 9.12 -5.46 15.72
C ASP A 89 8.61 -6.58 16.62
N ASP A 90 9.54 -7.28 17.29
CA ASP A 90 9.24 -8.35 18.23
C ASP A 90 8.69 -7.83 19.58
N GLU A 91 8.75 -6.52 19.83
CA GLU A 91 8.27 -5.87 21.06
C GLU A 91 6.78 -5.48 20.98
N GLY A 92 6.13 -5.75 19.82
CA GLY A 92 4.69 -5.55 19.63
C GLY A 92 4.33 -4.28 18.88
N ASN A 93 5.30 -3.56 18.31
CA ASN A 93 4.98 -2.50 17.36
C ASN A 93 4.43 -3.10 16.07
N ASN A 94 3.24 -2.68 15.71
CA ASN A 94 2.57 -3.17 14.53
C ASN A 94 3.20 -2.56 13.26
N ALA A 95 3.32 -3.35 12.22
CA ALA A 95 3.68 -2.88 10.87
C ALA A 95 2.52 -2.06 10.24
N TRP A 96 2.12 -1.00 10.91
CA TRP A 96 0.88 -0.25 10.63
C TRP A 96 0.84 0.30 9.20
N LEU A 97 1.98 0.73 8.66
CA LEU A 97 2.07 1.28 7.32
C LEU A 97 1.86 0.19 6.25
N ARG A 98 2.44 -1.00 6.47
CA ARG A 98 2.21 -2.17 5.61
C ARG A 98 0.75 -2.59 5.64
N ASP A 99 0.17 -2.69 6.82
CA ASP A 99 -1.21 -3.13 6.99
C ASP A 99 -2.20 -2.10 6.40
N LEU A 100 -1.90 -0.82 6.54
CA LEU A 100 -2.62 0.27 5.88
C LEU A 100 -2.51 0.15 4.36
N PHE A 101 -1.30 -0.05 3.84
CA PHE A 101 -1.06 -0.20 2.40
C PHE A 101 -1.84 -1.40 1.84
N ASP A 102 -1.74 -2.57 2.47
CA ASP A 102 -2.43 -3.79 2.04
C ASP A 102 -3.95 -3.59 2.01
N ARG A 103 -4.52 -2.95 3.02
CA ARG A 103 -5.95 -2.61 3.07
C ARG A 103 -6.38 -1.67 1.95
N LEU A 104 -5.58 -0.63 1.67
CA LEU A 104 -5.86 0.33 0.59
C LEU A 104 -5.71 -0.32 -0.78
N LEU A 105 -4.70 -1.14 -0.97
CA LEU A 105 -4.45 -1.90 -2.18
C LEU A 105 -5.61 -2.86 -2.48
N GLU A 106 -6.03 -3.63 -1.49
CA GLU A 106 -7.17 -4.56 -1.62
C GLU A 106 -8.46 -3.82 -2.03
N ALA A 107 -8.76 -2.70 -1.37
CA ALA A 107 -9.93 -1.89 -1.69
C ALA A 107 -9.89 -1.34 -3.12
N GLN A 108 -8.73 -0.86 -3.56
CA GLN A 108 -8.55 -0.35 -4.92
C GLN A 108 -8.64 -1.46 -5.96
N LEU A 109 -8.02 -2.63 -5.74
CA LEU A 109 -8.11 -3.79 -6.63
C LEU A 109 -9.57 -4.23 -6.84
N LYS A 110 -10.37 -4.28 -5.76
CA LYS A 110 -11.81 -4.57 -5.85
C LYS A 110 -12.55 -3.52 -6.68
N THR A 111 -12.20 -2.26 -6.52
CA THR A 111 -12.79 -1.14 -7.27
C THR A 111 -12.44 -1.23 -8.76
N GLU A 112 -11.18 -1.51 -9.09
CA GLU A 112 -10.75 -1.65 -10.48
C GLU A 112 -11.38 -2.87 -11.15
N LEU A 113 -11.50 -4.00 -10.44
CA LEU A 113 -12.19 -5.19 -10.95
C LEU A 113 -13.66 -4.94 -11.31
N GLN A 114 -14.35 -4.07 -10.57
CA GLN A 114 -15.75 -3.72 -10.86
C GLN A 114 -15.90 -2.86 -12.12
N LYS A 115 -14.87 -2.11 -12.47
CA LYS A 115 -14.85 -1.22 -13.65
C LYS A 115 -14.30 -1.89 -14.90
N GLU A 116 -13.58 -3.00 -14.74
CA GLU A 116 -12.78 -3.60 -15.81
C GLU A 116 -13.60 -4.58 -16.65
N ASN A 117 -13.56 -4.38 -17.97
CA ASN A 117 -14.27 -5.21 -18.96
C ASN A 117 -13.31 -6.13 -19.75
N SER A 118 -12.00 -5.88 -19.70
CA SER A 118 -11.01 -6.72 -20.39
C SER A 118 -10.72 -8.00 -19.60
N PRO A 119 -10.98 -9.20 -20.17
CA PRO A 119 -10.73 -10.45 -19.46
C PRO A 119 -9.27 -10.63 -19.03
N GLY A 120 -8.32 -10.16 -19.83
CA GLY A 120 -6.89 -10.28 -19.56
C GLY A 120 -6.48 -9.45 -18.35
N TYR A 121 -6.87 -8.17 -18.30
CA TYR A 121 -6.54 -7.31 -17.16
C TYR A 121 -7.32 -7.73 -15.91
N ALA A 122 -8.57 -8.12 -16.04
CA ALA A 122 -9.34 -8.66 -14.92
C ALA A 122 -8.70 -9.93 -14.32
N THR A 123 -8.07 -10.78 -15.14
CA THR A 123 -7.33 -11.97 -14.66
C THR A 123 -6.11 -11.57 -13.87
N TYR A 124 -5.35 -10.58 -14.34
CA TYR A 124 -4.20 -10.02 -13.64
C TYR A 124 -4.62 -9.40 -12.30
N LEU A 125 -5.66 -8.56 -12.26
CA LEU A 125 -6.16 -7.95 -11.03
C LEU A 125 -6.64 -8.99 -10.01
N ARG A 126 -7.28 -10.10 -10.46
CA ARG A 126 -7.68 -11.20 -9.55
C ARG A 126 -6.48 -11.93 -8.97
N ALA A 127 -5.43 -12.16 -9.76
CA ALA A 127 -4.20 -12.76 -9.27
C ALA A 127 -3.56 -11.88 -8.19
N SER A 128 -3.46 -10.58 -8.42
CA SER A 128 -2.97 -9.61 -7.44
C SER A 128 -3.83 -9.58 -6.16
N LEU A 129 -5.14 -9.67 -6.28
CA LEU A 129 -6.04 -9.69 -5.14
C LEU A 129 -5.91 -10.99 -4.31
N ASN A 130 -5.58 -12.10 -4.95
CA ASN A 130 -5.40 -13.39 -4.28
C ASN A 130 -4.06 -13.47 -3.52
N ASP A 131 -3.07 -12.68 -3.90
CA ASP A 131 -1.75 -12.62 -3.26
C ASP A 131 -1.26 -11.17 -3.18
N LEU A 132 -1.77 -10.43 -2.19
CA LEU A 132 -1.37 -9.04 -1.95
C LEU A 132 0.11 -8.92 -1.56
N ALA A 133 0.67 -9.94 -0.91
CA ALA A 133 2.06 -9.93 -0.50
C ALA A 133 3.00 -9.94 -1.70
N ALA A 134 2.65 -10.66 -2.77
CA ALA A 134 3.41 -10.67 -4.02
C ALA A 134 3.34 -9.33 -4.79
N CYS A 135 2.40 -8.44 -4.44
CA CYS A 135 2.29 -7.13 -5.09
C CYS A 135 3.26 -6.09 -4.54
N ARG A 136 4.01 -6.39 -3.48
CA ARG A 136 4.92 -5.46 -2.82
C ARG A 136 6.22 -6.11 -2.45
N ALA A 137 7.29 -5.31 -2.43
CA ALA A 137 8.59 -5.66 -1.89
C ALA A 137 9.14 -4.46 -1.10
N GLY A 138 9.94 -4.71 -0.08
CA GLY A 138 10.55 -3.68 0.74
C GLY A 138 12.07 -3.83 0.78
N TYR A 139 12.79 -2.77 0.44
CA TYR A 139 14.23 -2.69 0.59
C TYR A 139 14.60 -1.56 1.54
N PHE A 140 15.45 -1.87 2.51
CA PHE A 140 15.90 -0.90 3.50
C PHE A 140 17.43 -0.90 3.60
N ALA A 141 18.00 0.27 3.86
CA ALA A 141 19.45 0.43 3.94
C ALA A 141 20.12 -0.49 4.99
N GLN A 142 19.39 -0.84 6.05
CA GLN A 142 19.84 -1.76 7.09
C GLN A 142 19.97 -3.20 6.59
N ASP A 143 19.26 -3.58 5.53
CA ASP A 143 19.30 -4.93 4.96
C ASP A 143 20.67 -5.26 4.36
N ASN A 144 21.45 -4.25 3.98
CA ASN A 144 22.83 -4.45 3.49
C ASN A 144 23.80 -4.96 4.57
N SER A 145 23.47 -4.82 5.83
CA SER A 145 24.26 -5.28 6.97
C SER A 145 23.78 -6.63 7.54
N ASP A 146 22.63 -7.11 7.08
CA ASP A 146 22.07 -8.38 7.53
C ASP A 146 22.58 -9.52 6.61
N PRO A 147 23.13 -10.61 7.19
CA PRO A 147 23.53 -11.78 6.43
C PRO A 147 22.36 -12.64 5.91
N ASP A 148 21.11 -12.24 6.14
CA ASP A 148 19.95 -13.01 5.71
C ASP A 148 19.86 -13.11 4.18
N ASP A 149 19.98 -14.35 3.69
CA ASP A 149 19.94 -14.67 2.26
C ASP A 149 18.57 -14.33 1.61
N ALA A 150 17.51 -14.29 2.39
CA ALA A 150 16.18 -13.92 1.88
C ALA A 150 16.12 -12.44 1.48
N VAL A 151 16.69 -11.57 2.30
CA VAL A 151 16.76 -10.11 2.03
C VAL A 151 17.66 -9.84 0.82
N LYS A 152 18.81 -10.52 0.72
CA LYS A 152 19.70 -10.40 -0.45
C LYS A 152 19.00 -10.82 -1.73
N LYS A 153 18.21 -11.89 -1.68
CA LYS A 153 17.45 -12.36 -2.84
C LYS A 153 16.41 -11.36 -3.28
N GLU A 154 15.69 -10.74 -2.34
CA GLU A 154 14.70 -9.71 -2.65
C GLU A 154 15.34 -8.48 -3.33
N VAL A 155 16.49 -8.04 -2.83
CA VAL A 155 17.30 -6.97 -3.44
C VAL A 155 17.76 -7.35 -4.84
N ASP A 156 18.27 -8.58 -5.00
CA ASP A 156 18.76 -9.10 -6.28
C ASP A 156 17.61 -9.17 -7.31
N ASP A 157 16.43 -9.60 -6.89
CA ASP A 157 15.25 -9.63 -7.73
C ASP A 157 14.84 -8.23 -8.18
N ILE A 158 14.84 -7.23 -7.29
CA ILE A 158 14.52 -5.84 -7.62
C ILE A 158 15.54 -5.24 -8.60
N LEU A 159 16.82 -5.50 -8.39
CA LEU A 159 17.90 -4.88 -9.17
C LEU A 159 18.17 -5.58 -10.50
N HIS A 160 18.08 -6.90 -10.56
CA HIS A 160 18.51 -7.71 -11.70
C HIS A 160 17.38 -8.31 -12.52
N ASN A 161 16.20 -8.56 -11.94
CA ASN A 161 15.07 -9.18 -12.63
C ASN A 161 14.07 -8.17 -13.24
N LYS A 162 14.55 -7.01 -13.66
CA LYS A 162 13.71 -5.91 -14.19
C LYS A 162 12.76 -6.34 -15.30
N THR A 163 13.21 -7.19 -16.21
CA THR A 163 12.40 -7.64 -17.34
C THR A 163 11.19 -8.45 -16.87
N GLU A 164 11.35 -9.25 -15.85
CA GLU A 164 10.27 -10.05 -15.27
C GLU A 164 9.34 -9.17 -14.45
N LEU A 165 9.87 -8.29 -13.61
CA LEU A 165 9.09 -7.35 -12.81
C LEU A 165 8.24 -6.40 -13.66
N LEU A 166 8.72 -6.02 -14.84
CA LEU A 166 8.01 -5.12 -15.76
C LEU A 166 7.03 -5.86 -16.70
N SER A 167 6.90 -7.18 -16.57
CA SER A 167 5.97 -7.98 -17.36
C SER A 167 4.69 -8.26 -16.59
N PHE A 168 3.54 -8.20 -17.27
CA PHE A 168 2.24 -8.62 -16.71
C PHE A 168 2.10 -10.14 -16.61
N VAL A 169 3.02 -10.87 -17.21
CA VAL A 169 3.05 -12.34 -17.18
C VAL A 169 4.49 -12.81 -16.91
N ASN A 170 4.62 -13.85 -16.11
CA ASN A 170 5.90 -14.49 -15.86
C ASN A 170 6.34 -15.39 -17.04
N LYS A 171 7.53 -15.99 -16.94
CA LYS A 171 8.06 -16.89 -17.98
C LYS A 171 7.19 -18.11 -18.26
N LYS A 172 6.27 -18.44 -17.37
CA LYS A 172 5.30 -19.55 -17.53
C LYS A 172 3.96 -19.09 -18.12
N GLY A 173 3.83 -17.80 -18.48
CA GLY A 173 2.60 -17.23 -19.02
C GLY A 173 1.49 -17.00 -17.96
N GLN A 174 1.83 -17.07 -16.68
CA GLN A 174 0.91 -16.77 -15.57
C GLN A 174 1.00 -15.28 -15.22
N PRO A 175 -0.06 -14.68 -14.65
CA PRO A 175 -0.01 -13.32 -14.14
C PRO A 175 1.15 -13.15 -13.13
N ASN A 176 1.83 -12.00 -13.23
CA ASN A 176 3.05 -11.70 -12.46
C ASN A 176 2.81 -10.49 -11.56
#